data_c4528c1d7f55f1199fad155af16dfe59
#
_entry.id   c4528c1d7f55f1199fad155af16dfe59
#
_cell.length_a   1.000
_cell.length_b   1.000
_cell.length_c   1.000
_cell.angle_alpha   90.00
_cell.angle_beta   90.00
_cell.angle_gamma   90.00
#
_symmetry.space_group_name_H-M   'P 1'
#
loop_
_entity.id
_entity.type
_entity.pdbx_description
1 polymer ?
#
loop_
_entity_poly.entity_id
_entity_poly.type
_entity_poly.pdbx_seq_one_letter_code
_entity_poly.pdbx_strand_id
1 'polypeptide(L)'
;DIHELSNLSRVGHGLHSLPRLTRNGEGLLCIFENPCQPPNLWLLTLSDGTQRQLTHSLPADLARDQLVIPEEICYPGMDGTDVPALLYRPPGVSGLAPAVVNIHGGPNWLYQFAWFPFMTHSASRGWVVLAPNYRGSTGYGRAWQLANRFDIGGVDTRDVAAGAEYLVRQGLADPAHLAVTGRSHGGYLTMTCLTQFPDLWAGGSAVVPFLNWFTAHKNSRSDLQHWDVENMGTPEEHADLWRERSPFFFLDKIQAPVQLICGAHDPRCPASESLAAREEMLSKGKSVDFHLYPDEGHVFLNVENLIDSEQRRVEFLARLLD
;
A
#
# COMPACT_ATOMS: atom_id res chain seq x y z
N ASP A 1 -21.46 4.71 31.36
CA ASP A 1 -20.02 4.83 31.64
C ASP A 1 -19.23 4.33 30.44
N ILE A 2 -18.36 5.14 29.83
CA ILE A 2 -17.67 4.83 28.57
C ILE A 2 -16.73 3.61 28.75
N HIS A 3 -16.27 3.35 29.95
CA HIS A 3 -15.42 2.19 30.26
C HIS A 3 -16.17 0.85 30.23
N GLU A 4 -17.46 0.81 30.54
CA GLU A 4 -18.25 -0.41 30.47
C GLU A 4 -18.64 -0.79 29.05
N LEU A 5 -18.83 0.20 28.16
CA LEU A 5 -19.10 -0.04 26.73
C LEU A 5 -17.88 -0.59 25.98
N SER A 6 -16.66 -0.31 26.44
CA SER A 6 -15.43 -0.76 25.77
C SER A 6 -15.20 -2.28 25.84
N ASN A 7 -15.77 -2.97 26.80
CA ASN A 7 -15.64 -4.43 26.97
C ASN A 7 -16.72 -5.24 26.22
N LEU A 8 -17.83 -4.61 25.83
CA LEU A 8 -18.95 -5.27 25.16
C LEU A 8 -18.85 -5.34 23.65
N SER A 9 -17.93 -4.58 23.03
CA SER A 9 -17.97 -4.30 21.59
C SER A 9 -16.86 -4.97 20.76
N ARG A 10 -16.07 -5.88 21.31
CA ARG A 10 -14.96 -6.49 20.57
C ARG A 10 -15.29 -7.91 20.14
N VAL A 11 -15.42 -8.12 18.84
CA VAL A 11 -15.39 -9.46 18.23
C VAL A 11 -13.99 -10.07 18.37
N GLY A 12 -12.96 -9.24 18.32
CA GLY A 12 -11.56 -9.64 18.44
C GLY A 12 -10.62 -8.48 18.14
N HIS A 13 -9.31 -8.76 18.08
CA HIS A 13 -8.33 -7.80 17.59
C HIS A 13 -8.47 -7.70 16.06
N GLY A 14 -8.83 -6.53 15.58
CA GLY A 14 -9.10 -6.25 14.18
C GLY A 14 -9.91 -4.97 13.98
N LEU A 15 -10.31 -4.72 12.74
CA LEU A 15 -11.08 -3.56 12.35
C LEU A 15 -12.59 -3.83 12.51
N HIS A 16 -13.25 -2.96 13.27
CA HIS A 16 -14.69 -2.94 13.38
C HIS A 16 -15.23 -1.72 12.64
N SER A 17 -16.17 -1.93 11.74
CA SER A 17 -16.73 -0.85 10.90
C SER A 17 -18.25 -0.93 10.83
N LEU A 18 -18.87 0.18 10.39
CA LEU A 18 -20.30 0.32 10.14
C LEU A 18 -21.21 -0.17 11.29
N PRO A 19 -21.00 0.27 12.54
CA PRO A 19 -21.84 -0.17 13.66
C PRO A 19 -23.30 0.30 13.47
N ARG A 20 -24.24 -0.61 13.71
CA ARG A 20 -25.70 -0.35 13.66
C ARG A 20 -26.41 -1.09 14.78
N LEU A 21 -27.18 -0.37 15.60
CA LEU A 21 -28.09 -0.98 16.54
C LEU A 21 -29.21 -1.74 15.81
N THR A 22 -29.57 -2.90 16.35
CA THR A 22 -30.77 -3.61 15.94
C THR A 22 -32.03 -2.80 16.26
N ARG A 23 -33.14 -3.07 15.55
CA ARG A 23 -34.38 -2.28 15.69
C ARG A 23 -34.96 -2.27 17.11
N ASN A 24 -34.75 -3.35 17.86
CA ASN A 24 -35.18 -3.48 19.27
C ASN A 24 -34.17 -2.92 20.27
N GLY A 25 -32.99 -2.46 19.82
CA GLY A 25 -31.93 -1.91 20.67
C GLY A 25 -31.14 -2.96 21.49
N GLU A 26 -31.40 -4.26 21.29
CA GLU A 26 -30.79 -5.34 22.10
C GLU A 26 -29.47 -5.85 21.50
N GLY A 27 -29.14 -5.47 20.26
CA GLY A 27 -27.94 -5.95 19.58
C GLY A 27 -27.24 -4.84 18.80
N LEU A 28 -25.96 -5.06 18.53
CA LEU A 28 -25.12 -4.25 17.65
C LEU A 28 -24.64 -5.09 16.47
N LEU A 29 -25.01 -4.67 15.26
CA LEU A 29 -24.45 -5.20 14.03
C LEU A 29 -23.17 -4.42 13.70
N CYS A 30 -22.12 -5.13 13.28
CA CYS A 30 -20.91 -4.51 12.74
C CYS A 30 -20.28 -5.40 11.68
N ILE A 31 -19.45 -4.81 10.84
CA ILE A 31 -18.51 -5.56 10.01
C ILE A 31 -17.21 -5.68 10.81
N PHE A 32 -16.70 -6.89 10.92
CA PHE A 32 -15.41 -7.18 11.54
C PHE A 32 -14.52 -7.92 10.56
N GLU A 33 -13.25 -7.52 10.54
CA GLU A 33 -12.16 -8.14 9.79
C GLU A 33 -10.85 -8.09 10.58
N ASN A 34 -9.93 -8.97 10.23
CA ASN A 34 -8.55 -8.96 10.70
C ASN A 34 -7.64 -9.65 9.67
N PRO A 35 -6.31 -9.70 9.83
CA PRO A 35 -5.40 -10.30 8.85
C PRO A 35 -5.69 -11.76 8.48
N CYS A 36 -6.42 -12.50 9.33
CA CYS A 36 -6.79 -13.89 9.08
C CYS A 36 -8.28 -14.10 8.79
N GLN A 37 -9.04 -13.01 8.67
CA GLN A 37 -10.48 -13.07 8.46
C GLN A 37 -10.93 -11.91 7.58
N PRO A 38 -11.47 -12.18 6.39
CA PRO A 38 -12.06 -11.16 5.53
C PRO A 38 -13.27 -10.50 6.20
N PRO A 39 -13.73 -9.33 5.70
CA PRO A 39 -14.88 -8.63 6.24
C PRO A 39 -16.11 -9.53 6.33
N ASN A 40 -16.67 -9.64 7.52
CA ASN A 40 -17.91 -10.39 7.80
C ASN A 40 -18.84 -9.59 8.70
N LEU A 41 -20.15 -9.86 8.54
CA LEU A 41 -21.18 -9.28 9.38
C LEU A 41 -21.27 -10.05 10.69
N TRP A 42 -21.26 -9.34 11.81
CA TRP A 42 -21.38 -9.87 13.16
C TRP A 42 -22.51 -9.19 13.92
N LEU A 43 -23.17 -9.96 14.78
CA LEU A 43 -24.14 -9.49 15.75
C LEU A 43 -23.58 -9.69 17.16
N LEU A 44 -23.55 -8.60 17.91
CA LEU A 44 -23.20 -8.59 19.34
C LEU A 44 -24.49 -8.35 20.12
N THR A 45 -24.82 -9.26 21.06
CA THR A 45 -25.94 -9.07 22.00
C THR A 45 -25.46 -8.18 23.12
N LEU A 46 -26.15 -7.06 23.37
CA LEU A 46 -25.70 -6.07 24.37
C LEU A 46 -25.89 -6.51 25.82
N SER A 47 -26.85 -7.38 26.09
CA SER A 47 -27.16 -7.83 27.43
C SER A 47 -26.15 -8.79 28.06
N ASP A 48 -25.51 -9.63 27.24
CA ASP A 48 -24.61 -10.70 27.70
C ASP A 48 -23.27 -10.73 26.95
N GLY A 49 -23.06 -9.85 25.95
CA GLY A 49 -21.87 -9.80 25.16
C GLY A 49 -21.69 -10.95 24.17
N THR A 50 -22.73 -11.78 23.97
CA THR A 50 -22.68 -12.90 23.01
C THR A 50 -22.43 -12.40 21.61
N GLN A 51 -21.48 -13.05 20.92
CA GLN A 51 -21.06 -12.69 19.56
C GLN A 51 -21.45 -13.79 18.58
N ARG A 52 -22.09 -13.41 17.49
CA ARG A 52 -22.49 -14.35 16.44
C ARG A 52 -22.07 -13.82 15.07
N GLN A 53 -21.26 -14.60 14.36
CA GLN A 53 -20.92 -14.35 12.97
C GLN A 53 -22.14 -14.70 12.11
N LEU A 54 -22.54 -13.76 11.22
CA LEU A 54 -23.71 -13.89 10.37
C LEU A 54 -23.34 -14.26 8.92
N THR A 55 -22.17 -13.87 8.45
CA THR A 55 -21.67 -14.18 7.12
C THR A 55 -20.30 -14.85 7.19
N HIS A 56 -19.95 -15.67 6.18
CA HIS A 56 -18.72 -16.44 6.13
C HIS A 56 -18.09 -16.30 4.74
N SER A 57 -17.28 -15.24 4.55
CA SER A 57 -16.68 -14.90 3.25
C SER A 57 -15.29 -15.50 3.02
N LEU A 58 -14.68 -16.12 4.05
CA LEU A 58 -13.43 -16.86 3.85
C LEU A 58 -13.75 -18.15 3.06
N PRO A 59 -13.08 -18.38 1.89
CA PRO A 59 -13.24 -19.62 1.14
C PRO A 59 -12.93 -20.84 2.00
N ALA A 60 -13.74 -21.92 1.85
CA ALA A 60 -13.62 -23.10 2.69
C ALA A 60 -12.34 -23.91 2.41
N ASP A 61 -11.79 -23.77 1.22
CA ASP A 61 -10.56 -24.42 0.76
C ASP A 61 -9.30 -23.64 1.11
N LEU A 62 -9.43 -22.40 1.62
CA LEU A 62 -8.30 -21.64 2.10
C LEU A 62 -7.85 -22.14 3.48
N ALA A 63 -6.67 -22.72 3.54
CA ALA A 63 -6.08 -23.23 4.78
C ALA A 63 -5.76 -22.06 5.74
N ARG A 64 -6.43 -22.05 6.89
CA ARG A 64 -6.29 -20.96 7.88
C ARG A 64 -4.92 -20.90 8.54
N ASP A 65 -4.21 -22.01 8.60
CA ASP A 65 -2.85 -22.10 9.11
C ASP A 65 -1.80 -21.47 8.19
N GLN A 66 -2.18 -21.16 6.95
CA GLN A 66 -1.35 -20.39 6.01
C GLN A 66 -1.56 -18.87 6.15
N LEU A 67 -2.55 -18.43 6.91
CA LEU A 67 -2.81 -17.02 7.14
C LEU A 67 -1.87 -16.47 8.20
N VAL A 68 -1.18 -15.39 7.87
CA VAL A 68 -0.16 -14.77 8.72
C VAL A 68 -0.74 -13.60 9.48
N ILE A 69 -0.58 -13.61 10.80
CA ILE A 69 -0.86 -12.45 11.64
C ILE A 69 0.38 -11.57 11.65
N PRO A 70 0.29 -10.31 11.20
CA PRO A 70 1.45 -9.41 11.20
C PRO A 70 1.80 -8.96 12.62
N GLU A 71 3.07 -8.60 12.78
CA GLU A 71 3.56 -7.88 13.95
C GLU A 71 3.39 -6.38 13.71
N GLU A 72 2.90 -5.66 14.70
CA GLU A 72 2.94 -4.20 14.72
C GLU A 72 4.34 -3.78 15.22
N ILE A 73 5.10 -3.13 14.38
CA ILE A 73 6.47 -2.71 14.68
C ILE A 73 6.67 -1.21 14.45
N CYS A 74 7.76 -0.68 15.01
CA CYS A 74 8.36 0.57 14.57
C CYS A 74 9.81 0.32 14.13
N TYR A 75 10.25 1.02 13.10
CA TYR A 75 11.64 0.98 12.67
C TYR A 75 12.19 2.41 12.51
N PRO A 76 13.50 2.63 12.69
CA PRO A 76 14.08 3.96 12.54
C PRO A 76 14.09 4.38 11.07
N GLY A 77 13.49 5.53 10.76
CA GLY A 77 13.68 6.24 9.51
C GLY A 77 15.12 6.71 9.34
N MET A 78 15.48 7.24 8.18
CA MET A 78 16.85 7.71 7.91
C MET A 78 17.30 8.87 8.82
N ASP A 79 16.35 9.61 9.37
CA ASP A 79 16.60 10.70 10.34
C ASP A 79 16.42 10.27 11.82
N GLY A 80 16.22 8.97 12.05
CA GLY A 80 16.02 8.38 13.37
C GLY A 80 14.59 8.47 13.90
N THR A 81 13.64 9.03 13.13
CA THR A 81 12.21 9.04 13.49
C THR A 81 11.64 7.62 13.43
N ASP A 82 10.91 7.21 14.46
CA ASP A 82 10.25 5.88 14.47
C ASP A 82 9.09 5.84 13.47
N VAL A 83 9.18 4.94 12.49
CA VAL A 83 8.17 4.71 11.45
C VAL A 83 7.34 3.48 11.81
N PRO A 84 6.03 3.60 12.04
CA PRO A 84 5.16 2.47 12.31
C PRO A 84 4.94 1.60 11.06
N ALA A 85 4.83 0.28 11.24
CA ALA A 85 4.56 -0.65 10.15
C ALA A 85 3.89 -1.95 10.64
N LEU A 86 3.28 -2.68 9.68
CA LEU A 86 2.93 -4.08 9.84
C LEU A 86 4.01 -4.95 9.18
N LEU A 87 4.51 -5.93 9.90
CA LEU A 87 5.50 -6.90 9.44
C LEU A 87 4.88 -8.29 9.38
N TYR A 88 4.73 -8.84 8.17
CA TYR A 88 4.30 -10.22 7.94
C TYR A 88 5.54 -11.08 7.77
N ARG A 89 5.73 -12.04 8.68
CA ARG A 89 6.81 -13.04 8.57
C ARG A 89 6.22 -14.38 8.11
N PRO A 90 6.77 -14.97 7.04
CA PRO A 90 6.28 -16.26 6.57
C PRO A 90 6.49 -17.36 7.63
N PRO A 91 5.50 -18.27 7.83
CA PRO A 91 5.61 -19.35 8.79
C PRO A 91 6.77 -20.29 8.46
N GLY A 92 7.54 -20.69 9.47
CA GLY A 92 8.61 -21.69 9.34
C GLY A 92 9.86 -21.21 8.59
N VAL A 93 9.92 -19.98 8.13
CA VAL A 93 11.12 -19.39 7.51
C VAL A 93 12.05 -18.86 8.60
N SER A 94 13.28 -19.33 8.60
CA SER A 94 14.34 -18.85 9.47
C SER A 94 15.52 -18.33 8.63
N GLY A 95 16.06 -17.15 8.99
CA GLY A 95 17.13 -16.50 8.24
C GLY A 95 16.61 -15.59 7.12
N LEU A 96 17.49 -15.30 6.15
CA LEU A 96 17.19 -14.41 5.05
C LEU A 96 16.11 -14.99 4.13
N ALA A 97 15.11 -14.17 3.82
CA ALA A 97 14.04 -14.52 2.89
C ALA A 97 13.88 -13.43 1.81
N PRO A 98 13.28 -13.75 0.67
CA PRO A 98 12.80 -12.72 -0.25
C PRO A 98 11.84 -11.77 0.46
N ALA A 99 11.85 -10.48 0.10
CA ALA A 99 11.00 -9.52 0.79
C ALA A 99 10.33 -8.51 -0.16
N VAL A 100 9.15 -8.06 0.26
CA VAL A 100 8.37 -7.02 -0.44
C VAL A 100 8.03 -5.91 0.52
N VAL A 101 8.34 -4.67 0.15
CA VAL A 101 7.79 -3.49 0.80
C VAL A 101 6.53 -3.08 0.04
N ASN A 102 5.37 -3.23 0.68
CA ASN A 102 4.08 -2.89 0.11
C ASN A 102 3.61 -1.53 0.63
N ILE A 103 3.45 -0.56 -0.26
CA ILE A 103 3.20 0.84 0.07
C ILE A 103 1.73 1.17 -0.16
N HIS A 104 1.05 1.73 0.85
CA HIS A 104 -0.34 2.15 0.71
C HIS A 104 -0.50 3.42 -0.13
N GLY A 105 -1.69 3.59 -0.67
CA GLY A 105 -2.10 4.81 -1.36
C GLY A 105 -2.55 5.91 -0.39
N GLY A 106 -2.98 7.02 -0.94
CA GLY A 106 -3.47 8.15 -0.15
C GLY A 106 -2.82 9.46 -0.56
N PRO A 107 -1.77 9.98 0.13
CA PRO A 107 -1.04 9.46 1.30
C PRO A 107 -1.86 9.38 2.60
N ASN A 108 -2.93 10.17 2.72
CA ASN A 108 -3.77 10.26 3.92
C ASN A 108 -4.63 9.00 4.13
N TRP A 109 -3.98 7.89 4.33
CA TRP A 109 -4.52 6.58 4.66
C TRP A 109 -3.54 5.83 5.57
N LEU A 110 -3.82 4.58 5.96
CA LEU A 110 -2.90 3.76 6.76
C LEU A 110 -3.20 2.27 6.59
N TYR A 111 -2.18 1.45 6.81
CA TYR A 111 -2.38 0.04 7.07
C TYR A 111 -2.82 -0.18 8.52
N GLN A 112 -3.88 -0.97 8.69
CA GLN A 112 -4.45 -1.35 9.96
C GLN A 112 -4.40 -2.86 10.13
N PHE A 113 -4.75 -3.35 11.29
CA PHE A 113 -4.88 -4.79 11.55
C PHE A 113 -6.18 -5.34 10.91
N ALA A 114 -6.20 -5.39 9.57
CA ALA A 114 -7.33 -5.69 8.71
C ALA A 114 -6.96 -6.75 7.65
N TRP A 115 -7.92 -7.13 6.83
CA TRP A 115 -7.73 -8.12 5.76
C TRP A 115 -7.06 -7.51 4.54
N PHE A 116 -5.84 -7.92 4.26
CA PHE A 116 -5.08 -7.53 3.06
C PHE A 116 -4.61 -8.78 2.30
N PRO A 117 -5.40 -9.30 1.35
CA PRO A 117 -5.12 -10.58 0.69
C PRO A 117 -3.77 -10.63 -0.01
N PHE A 118 -3.30 -9.53 -0.62
CA PHE A 118 -1.98 -9.46 -1.23
C PHE A 118 -0.86 -9.75 -0.21
N MET A 119 -0.90 -9.15 0.97
CA MET A 119 0.14 -9.34 1.99
C MET A 119 0.13 -10.76 2.55
N THR A 120 -1.08 -11.27 2.85
CA THR A 120 -1.26 -12.63 3.34
C THR A 120 -0.80 -13.66 2.31
N HIS A 121 -1.16 -13.46 1.04
CA HIS A 121 -0.72 -14.32 -0.07
C HIS A 121 0.81 -14.27 -0.24
N SER A 122 1.40 -13.09 -0.23
CA SER A 122 2.86 -12.93 -0.36
C SER A 122 3.61 -13.63 0.80
N ALA A 123 3.12 -13.48 2.03
CA ALA A 123 3.70 -14.17 3.17
C ALA A 123 3.53 -15.70 3.09
N SER A 124 2.39 -16.22 2.56
CA SER A 124 2.21 -17.66 2.34
C SER A 124 3.15 -18.24 1.26
N ARG A 125 3.67 -17.40 0.37
CA ARG A 125 4.71 -17.78 -0.60
C ARG A 125 6.12 -17.86 -0.01
N GLY A 126 6.30 -17.48 1.25
CA GLY A 126 7.61 -17.43 1.90
C GLY A 126 8.30 -16.06 1.84
N TRP A 127 7.61 -14.99 1.41
CA TRP A 127 8.15 -13.65 1.38
C TRP A 127 7.89 -12.90 2.68
N VAL A 128 8.87 -12.21 3.19
CA VAL A 128 8.67 -11.20 4.25
C VAL A 128 7.97 -9.99 3.63
N VAL A 129 6.87 -9.51 4.25
CA VAL A 129 6.18 -8.31 3.77
C VAL A 129 6.23 -7.23 4.83
N LEU A 130 6.75 -6.06 4.46
CA LEU A 130 6.69 -4.85 5.27
C LEU A 130 5.65 -3.90 4.68
N ALA A 131 4.72 -3.46 5.52
CA ALA A 131 3.67 -2.51 5.16
C ALA A 131 3.82 -1.23 6.01
N PRO A 132 4.63 -0.25 5.57
CA PRO A 132 4.92 0.94 6.34
C PRO A 132 3.75 1.92 6.37
N ASN A 133 3.54 2.56 7.53
CA ASN A 133 2.71 3.74 7.68
C ASN A 133 3.63 4.97 7.72
N TYR A 134 4.20 5.30 6.57
CA TYR A 134 5.16 6.37 6.35
C TYR A 134 4.59 7.76 6.73
N ARG A 135 5.46 8.76 6.90
CA ARG A 135 5.04 10.16 7.14
C ARG A 135 4.11 10.66 6.05
N GLY A 136 2.95 11.18 6.42
CA GLY A 136 1.80 11.46 5.54
C GLY A 136 0.60 10.57 5.83
N SER A 137 0.81 9.39 6.47
CA SER A 137 -0.28 8.49 6.87
C SER A 137 -1.17 9.11 7.94
N THR A 138 -2.45 8.72 7.94
CA THR A 138 -3.39 9.05 9.01
C THR A 138 -3.22 8.10 10.21
N GLY A 139 -3.93 8.36 11.31
CA GLY A 139 -3.96 7.48 12.49
C GLY A 139 -2.90 7.75 13.54
N TYR A 140 -1.82 8.46 13.20
CA TYR A 140 -0.69 8.78 14.09
C TYR A 140 -0.65 10.25 14.51
N GLY A 141 -1.78 10.95 14.36
CA GLY A 141 -1.95 12.35 14.69
C GLY A 141 -1.60 13.32 13.56
N ARG A 142 -2.02 14.59 13.74
CA ARG A 142 -1.92 15.63 12.71
C ARG A 142 -0.47 15.92 12.30
N ALA A 143 0.46 15.91 13.24
CA ALA A 143 1.87 16.16 12.96
C ALA A 143 2.44 15.11 11.98
N TRP A 144 2.14 13.83 12.18
CA TRP A 144 2.55 12.75 11.29
C TRP A 144 1.91 12.87 9.92
N GLN A 145 0.59 13.13 9.87
CA GLN A 145 -0.17 13.30 8.63
C GLN A 145 0.34 14.45 7.76
N LEU A 146 0.82 15.52 8.37
CA LEU A 146 1.32 16.71 7.65
C LEU A 146 2.83 16.70 7.44
N ALA A 147 3.55 15.70 7.95
CA ALA A 147 5.01 15.68 7.95
C ALA A 147 5.65 15.57 6.56
N ASN A 148 4.90 15.15 5.55
CA ASN A 148 5.36 15.09 4.16
C ASN A 148 4.91 16.30 3.31
N ARG A 149 4.21 17.28 3.87
CA ARG A 149 3.84 18.49 3.12
C ARG A 149 5.09 19.21 2.62
N PHE A 150 5.07 19.70 1.38
CA PHE A 150 6.19 20.30 0.66
C PHE A 150 7.43 19.39 0.54
N ASP A 151 7.25 18.07 0.76
CA ASP A 151 8.29 17.06 0.59
C ASP A 151 7.72 15.69 0.18
N ILE A 152 6.52 15.68 -0.45
CA ILE A 152 5.88 14.46 -0.93
C ILE A 152 6.75 13.81 -2.02
N GLY A 153 7.07 12.52 -1.86
CA GLY A 153 8.07 11.84 -2.68
C GLY A 153 9.51 12.04 -2.17
N GLY A 154 9.67 12.71 -1.05
CA GLY A 154 10.94 12.91 -0.37
C GLY A 154 10.99 12.14 0.94
N VAL A 155 10.42 12.71 2.03
CA VAL A 155 10.49 12.11 3.36
C VAL A 155 9.76 10.75 3.43
N ASP A 156 8.59 10.64 2.81
CA ASP A 156 7.82 9.40 2.72
C ASP A 156 8.55 8.31 1.91
N THR A 157 9.25 8.67 0.82
CA THR A 157 10.13 7.75 0.09
C THR A 157 11.31 7.29 0.96
N ARG A 158 11.92 8.18 1.72
CA ARG A 158 13.01 7.84 2.65
C ARG A 158 12.54 6.91 3.76
N ASP A 159 11.32 7.11 4.28
CA ASP A 159 10.73 6.20 5.27
C ASP A 159 10.57 4.78 4.71
N VAL A 160 10.07 4.66 3.47
CA VAL A 160 9.92 3.37 2.79
C VAL A 160 11.28 2.68 2.58
N ALA A 161 12.27 3.41 2.08
CA ALA A 161 13.63 2.88 1.86
C ALA A 161 14.30 2.45 3.18
N ALA A 162 14.14 3.25 4.24
CA ALA A 162 14.63 2.89 5.58
C ALA A 162 14.02 1.59 6.11
N GLY A 163 12.74 1.34 5.80
CA GLY A 163 12.07 0.07 6.12
C GLY A 163 12.68 -1.13 5.41
N ALA A 164 13.02 -0.99 4.14
CA ALA A 164 13.73 -2.01 3.38
C ALA A 164 15.13 -2.30 3.97
N GLU A 165 15.91 -1.26 4.25
CA GLU A 165 17.19 -1.40 4.91
C GLU A 165 17.06 -2.00 6.32
N TYR A 166 15.99 -1.68 7.05
CA TYR A 166 15.72 -2.29 8.36
C TYR A 166 15.55 -3.80 8.23
N LEU A 167 14.78 -4.30 7.25
CA LEU A 167 14.62 -5.74 7.02
C LEU A 167 15.97 -6.44 6.78
N VAL A 168 16.84 -5.83 5.98
CA VAL A 168 18.20 -6.36 5.70
C VAL A 168 19.05 -6.36 6.97
N ARG A 169 19.10 -5.24 7.71
CA ARG A 169 19.89 -5.12 8.95
C ARG A 169 19.44 -6.09 10.04
N GLN A 170 18.15 -6.42 10.10
CA GLN A 170 17.61 -7.41 11.05
C GLN A 170 17.83 -8.86 10.61
N GLY A 171 18.42 -9.10 9.44
CA GLY A 171 18.61 -10.43 8.91
C GLY A 171 17.30 -11.12 8.50
N LEU A 172 16.27 -10.34 8.17
CA LEU A 172 14.96 -10.82 7.74
C LEU A 172 14.87 -10.92 6.22
N ALA A 173 15.51 -9.99 5.49
CA ALA A 173 15.47 -9.93 4.04
C ALA A 173 16.81 -10.19 3.39
N ASP A 174 16.80 -10.96 2.29
CA ASP A 174 17.94 -11.07 1.38
C ASP A 174 18.03 -9.76 0.55
N PRO A 175 19.12 -8.99 0.63
CA PRO A 175 19.28 -7.75 -0.10
C PRO A 175 19.23 -7.93 -1.63
N ALA A 176 19.51 -9.12 -2.16
CA ALA A 176 19.41 -9.40 -3.58
C ALA A 176 17.96 -9.67 -4.06
N HIS A 177 17.06 -9.99 -3.13
CA HIS A 177 15.68 -10.38 -3.39
C HIS A 177 14.69 -9.47 -2.63
N LEU A 178 14.83 -8.15 -2.83
CA LEU A 178 14.02 -7.13 -2.17
C LEU A 178 13.25 -6.31 -3.21
N ALA A 179 11.93 -6.41 -3.23
CA ALA A 179 11.07 -5.70 -4.17
C ALA A 179 10.21 -4.63 -3.48
N VAL A 180 9.76 -3.66 -4.26
CA VAL A 180 8.86 -2.59 -3.80
C VAL A 180 7.59 -2.57 -4.65
N THR A 181 6.45 -2.35 -4.02
CA THR A 181 5.17 -2.27 -4.73
C THR A 181 4.17 -1.39 -4.00
N GLY A 182 3.25 -0.83 -4.73
CA GLY A 182 2.17 -0.04 -4.15
C GLY A 182 1.15 0.40 -5.18
N ARG A 183 0.03 0.95 -4.67
CA ARG A 183 -1.08 1.40 -5.50
C ARG A 183 -1.32 2.90 -5.32
N SER A 184 -1.66 3.61 -6.40
CA SER A 184 -1.97 5.05 -6.37
C SER A 184 -0.75 5.85 -5.88
N HIS A 185 -0.88 6.61 -4.81
CA HIS A 185 0.27 7.26 -4.15
C HIS A 185 1.36 6.24 -3.79
N GLY A 186 0.99 5.01 -3.37
CA GLY A 186 1.97 3.93 -3.15
C GLY A 186 2.66 3.49 -4.44
N GLY A 187 1.98 3.54 -5.58
CA GLY A 187 2.58 3.33 -6.91
C GLY A 187 3.55 4.46 -7.29
N TYR A 188 3.20 5.70 -6.99
CA TYR A 188 4.11 6.85 -7.11
C TYR A 188 5.35 6.66 -6.23
N LEU A 189 5.18 6.31 -4.95
CA LEU A 189 6.32 6.04 -4.05
C LEU A 189 7.14 4.82 -4.47
N THR A 190 6.54 3.82 -5.12
CA THR A 190 7.28 2.73 -5.76
C THR A 190 8.27 3.30 -6.78
N MET A 191 7.82 4.21 -7.65
CA MET A 191 8.67 4.81 -8.67
C MET A 191 9.71 5.78 -8.09
N THR A 192 9.37 6.55 -7.03
CA THR A 192 10.36 7.38 -6.34
C THR A 192 11.42 6.55 -5.63
N CYS A 193 11.05 5.41 -5.03
CA CYS A 193 12.01 4.45 -4.46
C CYS A 193 13.00 3.94 -5.52
N LEU A 194 12.51 3.52 -6.69
CA LEU A 194 13.34 3.01 -7.78
C LEU A 194 14.27 4.07 -8.39
N THR A 195 13.88 5.35 -8.38
CA THR A 195 14.69 6.44 -8.92
C THR A 195 15.66 7.05 -7.92
N GLN A 196 15.30 7.09 -6.62
CA GLN A 196 16.12 7.70 -5.57
C GLN A 196 17.07 6.69 -4.90
N PHE A 197 16.69 5.42 -4.86
CA PHE A 197 17.45 4.34 -4.25
C PHE A 197 17.62 3.15 -5.22
N PRO A 198 18.21 3.37 -6.42
CA PRO A 198 18.20 2.37 -7.50
C PRO A 198 18.93 1.06 -7.16
N ASP A 199 19.90 1.10 -6.23
CA ASP A 199 20.71 -0.06 -5.85
C ASP A 199 20.04 -0.92 -4.75
N LEU A 200 18.91 -0.45 -4.19
CA LEU A 200 18.24 -1.12 -3.07
C LEU A 200 17.26 -2.21 -3.54
N TRP A 201 16.78 -2.14 -4.79
CA TRP A 201 15.63 -2.92 -5.22
C TRP A 201 15.95 -3.89 -6.35
N ALA A 202 15.54 -5.14 -6.18
CA ALA A 202 15.53 -6.13 -7.26
C ALA A 202 14.49 -5.80 -8.36
N GLY A 203 13.47 -5.01 -8.04
CA GLY A 203 12.48 -4.48 -8.95
C GLY A 203 11.27 -3.87 -8.26
N GLY A 204 10.34 -3.35 -9.04
CA GLY A 204 9.12 -2.76 -8.48
C GLY A 204 7.89 -2.85 -9.38
N SER A 205 6.72 -3.01 -8.74
CA SER A 205 5.42 -3.03 -9.40
C SER A 205 4.57 -1.86 -8.92
N ALA A 206 4.32 -0.89 -9.80
CA ALA A 206 3.52 0.30 -9.53
C ALA A 206 2.12 0.16 -10.15
N VAL A 207 1.09 0.15 -9.30
CA VAL A 207 -0.29 0.01 -9.72
C VAL A 207 -0.98 1.38 -9.70
N VAL A 208 -1.55 1.79 -10.82
CA VAL A 208 -2.20 3.08 -11.06
C VAL A 208 -1.39 4.28 -10.51
N PRO A 209 -0.09 4.39 -10.86
CA PRO A 209 0.76 5.47 -10.38
C PRO A 209 0.49 6.77 -11.17
N PHE A 210 0.84 7.90 -10.55
CA PHE A 210 1.21 9.10 -11.29
C PHE A 210 2.75 9.26 -11.21
N LEU A 211 3.38 9.95 -12.18
CA LEU A 211 4.84 9.99 -12.25
C LEU A 211 5.40 11.39 -12.47
N ASN A 212 4.58 12.31 -12.95
CA ASN A 212 4.97 13.69 -13.20
C ASN A 212 3.92 14.63 -12.58
N TRP A 213 4.31 15.35 -11.54
CA TRP A 213 3.42 16.26 -10.82
C TRP A 213 2.76 17.29 -11.73
N PHE A 214 3.46 17.82 -12.75
CA PHE A 214 2.89 18.83 -13.66
C PHE A 214 1.76 18.28 -14.52
N THR A 215 1.97 17.12 -15.12
CA THR A 215 0.98 16.50 -16.02
C THR A 215 -0.14 15.83 -15.26
N ALA A 216 0.15 15.21 -14.12
CA ALA A 216 -0.83 14.62 -13.23
C ALA A 216 -1.77 15.71 -12.70
N HIS A 217 -1.23 16.81 -12.17
CA HIS A 217 -2.00 17.96 -11.73
C HIS A 217 -2.93 18.50 -12.83
N LYS A 218 -2.35 18.80 -13.99
CA LYS A 218 -3.08 19.36 -15.12
C LYS A 218 -4.25 18.49 -15.58
N ASN A 219 -4.08 17.16 -15.53
CA ASN A 219 -5.03 16.19 -16.09
C ASN A 219 -5.94 15.53 -15.02
N SER A 220 -5.75 15.83 -13.74
CA SER A 220 -6.57 15.29 -12.66
C SER A 220 -7.82 16.13 -12.39
N ARG A 221 -8.69 15.62 -11.52
CA ARG A 221 -9.91 16.31 -11.09
C ARG A 221 -9.56 17.54 -10.24
N SER A 222 -10.44 18.54 -10.26
CA SER A 222 -10.25 19.83 -9.57
C SER A 222 -10.01 19.70 -8.05
N ASP A 223 -10.63 18.72 -7.39
CA ASP A 223 -10.42 18.46 -5.97
C ASP A 223 -8.99 17.98 -5.67
N LEU A 224 -8.40 17.18 -6.57
CA LEU A 224 -7.00 16.75 -6.47
C LEU A 224 -6.05 17.90 -6.81
N GLN A 225 -6.36 18.71 -7.84
CA GLN A 225 -5.57 19.90 -8.15
C GLN A 225 -5.48 20.86 -6.96
N HIS A 226 -6.59 21.05 -6.24
CA HIS A 226 -6.59 21.85 -5.02
C HIS A 226 -5.72 21.21 -3.92
N TRP A 227 -5.84 19.90 -3.73
CA TRP A 227 -5.03 19.15 -2.77
C TRP A 227 -3.53 19.24 -3.09
N ASP A 228 -3.16 19.13 -4.37
CA ASP A 228 -1.76 19.23 -4.82
C ASP A 228 -1.19 20.60 -4.43
N VAL A 229 -1.89 21.69 -4.76
CA VAL A 229 -1.46 23.05 -4.42
C VAL A 229 -1.38 23.25 -2.91
N GLU A 230 -2.32 22.72 -2.14
CA GLU A 230 -2.29 22.82 -0.68
C GLU A 230 -1.07 22.09 -0.07
N ASN A 231 -0.61 21.00 -0.69
CA ASN A 231 0.44 20.14 -0.13
C ASN A 231 1.81 20.31 -0.77
N MET A 232 1.89 20.86 -2.01
CA MET A 232 3.13 21.03 -2.77
C MET A 232 3.37 22.47 -3.23
N GLY A 233 2.44 23.40 -2.94
CA GLY A 233 2.43 24.76 -3.50
C GLY A 233 2.02 24.77 -4.97
N THR A 234 1.97 25.97 -5.58
CA THR A 234 1.63 26.06 -7.01
C THR A 234 2.80 25.64 -7.88
N PRO A 235 2.55 25.05 -9.07
CA PRO A 235 3.63 24.66 -9.98
C PRO A 235 4.49 25.84 -10.46
N GLU A 236 3.95 27.07 -10.45
CA GLU A 236 4.67 28.28 -10.84
C GLU A 236 5.65 28.74 -9.74
N GLU A 237 5.25 28.67 -8.48
CA GLU A 237 6.05 29.12 -7.34
C GLU A 237 7.03 28.05 -6.86
N HIS A 238 6.70 26.75 -7.07
CA HIS A 238 7.44 25.60 -6.57
C HIS A 238 7.89 24.63 -7.68
N ALA A 239 8.17 25.16 -8.88
CA ALA A 239 8.52 24.34 -10.05
C ALA A 239 9.70 23.37 -9.81
N ASP A 240 10.72 23.80 -9.07
CA ASP A 240 11.87 22.98 -8.72
C ASP A 240 11.47 21.79 -7.84
N LEU A 241 10.63 22.01 -6.81
CA LEU A 241 10.09 20.97 -5.96
C LEU A 241 9.25 19.97 -6.76
N TRP A 242 8.36 20.46 -7.61
CA TRP A 242 7.52 19.60 -8.45
C TRP A 242 8.35 18.73 -9.38
N ARG A 243 9.41 19.31 -9.97
CA ARG A 243 10.34 18.57 -10.83
C ARG A 243 11.12 17.52 -10.04
N GLU A 244 11.69 17.91 -8.89
CA GLU A 244 12.50 17.05 -8.04
C GLU A 244 11.71 15.87 -7.49
N ARG A 245 10.41 16.06 -7.21
CA ARG A 245 9.52 15.03 -6.69
C ARG A 245 8.79 14.24 -7.78
N SER A 246 9.04 14.51 -9.07
CA SER A 246 8.50 13.76 -10.19
C SER A 246 9.47 12.68 -10.66
N PRO A 247 9.23 11.39 -10.38
CA PRO A 247 10.14 10.30 -10.81
C PRO A 247 10.30 10.24 -12.33
N PHE A 248 9.36 10.77 -13.09
CA PHE A 248 9.42 10.86 -14.55
C PHE A 248 10.73 11.49 -15.07
N PHE A 249 11.26 12.50 -14.40
CA PHE A 249 12.50 13.17 -14.81
C PHE A 249 13.78 12.41 -14.47
N PHE A 250 13.66 11.28 -13.76
CA PHE A 250 14.79 10.49 -13.25
C PHE A 250 14.70 9.00 -13.63
N LEU A 251 13.87 8.66 -14.63
CA LEU A 251 13.66 7.27 -15.08
C LEU A 251 14.96 6.61 -15.58
N ASP A 252 15.93 7.40 -16.03
CA ASP A 252 17.27 6.94 -16.42
C ASP A 252 18.05 6.31 -15.26
N LYS A 253 17.78 6.70 -14.01
CA LYS A 253 18.43 6.17 -12.81
C LYS A 253 17.95 4.76 -12.43
N ILE A 254 16.78 4.34 -12.89
CA ILE A 254 16.23 3.02 -12.57
C ILE A 254 17.13 1.93 -13.15
N GLN A 255 17.55 0.98 -12.32
CA GLN A 255 18.40 -0.14 -12.74
C GLN A 255 17.61 -1.45 -12.86
N ALA A 256 16.62 -1.62 -12.01
CA ALA A 256 15.85 -2.83 -11.87
C ALA A 256 14.63 -2.88 -12.82
N PRO A 257 14.06 -4.06 -13.12
CA PRO A 257 12.81 -4.19 -13.85
C PRO A 257 11.63 -3.50 -13.17
N VAL A 258 10.75 -2.89 -13.99
CA VAL A 258 9.57 -2.18 -13.52
C VAL A 258 8.32 -2.77 -14.14
N GLN A 259 7.27 -2.96 -13.34
CA GLN A 259 5.93 -3.21 -13.82
C GLN A 259 5.03 -1.99 -13.58
N LEU A 260 4.25 -1.61 -14.61
CA LEU A 260 3.23 -0.57 -14.56
C LEU A 260 1.87 -1.17 -14.91
N ILE A 261 0.91 -1.07 -14.00
CA ILE A 261 -0.48 -1.52 -14.18
C ILE A 261 -1.38 -0.30 -14.07
N CYS A 262 -2.24 -0.03 -15.06
CA CYS A 262 -3.11 1.15 -15.05
C CYS A 262 -4.48 0.86 -15.70
N GLY A 263 -5.49 1.63 -15.29
CA GLY A 263 -6.82 1.67 -15.92
C GLY A 263 -6.92 2.83 -16.90
N ALA A 264 -7.50 2.59 -18.08
CA ALA A 264 -7.58 3.61 -19.15
C ALA A 264 -8.44 4.82 -18.79
N HIS A 265 -9.42 4.63 -17.90
CA HIS A 265 -10.37 5.65 -17.46
C HIS A 265 -10.09 6.18 -16.04
N ASP A 266 -8.83 6.14 -15.61
CA ASP A 266 -8.43 6.62 -14.29
C ASP A 266 -8.52 8.17 -14.20
N PRO A 267 -9.46 8.72 -13.38
CA PRO A 267 -9.60 10.17 -13.23
C PRO A 267 -8.70 10.79 -12.15
N ARG A 268 -7.89 9.97 -11.45
CA ARG A 268 -6.99 10.39 -10.37
C ARG A 268 -5.54 10.34 -10.81
N CYS A 269 -5.13 9.21 -11.37
CA CYS A 269 -3.80 8.98 -11.92
C CYS A 269 -3.95 8.61 -13.40
N PRO A 270 -4.06 9.59 -14.29
CA PRO A 270 -4.37 9.34 -15.71
C PRO A 270 -3.41 8.34 -16.33
N ALA A 271 -3.94 7.40 -17.13
CA ALA A 271 -3.13 6.38 -17.80
C ALA A 271 -2.02 6.96 -18.67
N SER A 272 -2.17 8.21 -19.12
CA SER A 272 -1.12 8.96 -19.86
C SER A 272 0.20 9.06 -19.09
N GLU A 273 0.16 9.09 -17.76
CA GLU A 273 1.36 9.11 -16.91
C GLU A 273 2.18 7.83 -17.10
N SER A 274 1.51 6.67 -16.96
CA SER A 274 2.14 5.36 -17.14
C SER A 274 2.57 5.10 -18.59
N LEU A 275 1.78 5.56 -19.58
CA LEU A 275 2.11 5.44 -21.00
C LEU A 275 3.36 6.25 -21.35
N ALA A 276 3.43 7.51 -20.92
CA ALA A 276 4.60 8.36 -21.17
C ALA A 276 5.87 7.80 -20.48
N ALA A 277 5.73 7.32 -19.23
CA ALA A 277 6.84 6.70 -18.51
C ALA A 277 7.33 5.42 -19.19
N ARG A 278 6.41 4.57 -19.67
CA ARG A 278 6.76 3.36 -20.44
C ARG A 278 7.58 3.72 -21.69
N GLU A 279 7.11 4.67 -22.48
CA GLU A 279 7.81 5.10 -23.71
C GLU A 279 9.20 5.63 -23.41
N GLU A 280 9.32 6.51 -22.41
CA GLU A 280 10.58 7.08 -21.99
C GLU A 280 11.56 6.01 -21.47
N MET A 281 11.09 5.06 -20.64
CA MET A 281 11.91 3.97 -20.12
C MET A 281 12.39 3.04 -21.24
N LEU A 282 11.50 2.66 -22.17
CA LEU A 282 11.86 1.82 -23.32
C LEU A 282 12.89 2.51 -24.22
N SER A 283 12.77 3.83 -24.46
CA SER A 283 13.75 4.61 -25.23
C SER A 283 15.14 4.60 -24.61
N LYS A 284 15.22 4.42 -23.29
CA LYS A 284 16.46 4.30 -22.49
C LYS A 284 16.92 2.85 -22.28
N GLY A 285 16.28 1.89 -22.94
CA GLY A 285 16.63 0.46 -22.83
C GLY A 285 16.29 -0.18 -21.49
N LYS A 286 15.37 0.42 -20.72
CA LYS A 286 14.92 -0.14 -19.43
C LYS A 286 13.91 -1.26 -19.63
N SER A 287 13.87 -2.24 -18.70
CA SER A 287 12.91 -3.33 -18.71
C SER A 287 11.59 -2.87 -18.09
N VAL A 288 10.51 -2.89 -18.88
CA VAL A 288 9.17 -2.46 -18.45
C VAL A 288 8.14 -3.51 -18.84
N ASP A 289 7.44 -4.02 -17.85
CA ASP A 289 6.23 -4.85 -17.98
C ASP A 289 5.01 -3.94 -17.83
N PHE A 290 4.19 -3.80 -18.86
CA PHE A 290 3.13 -2.80 -18.91
C PHE A 290 1.76 -3.39 -19.20
N HIS A 291 0.77 -3.10 -18.35
CA HIS A 291 -0.60 -3.56 -18.51
C HIS A 291 -1.60 -2.42 -18.39
N LEU A 292 -2.36 -2.19 -19.46
CA LEU A 292 -3.47 -1.24 -19.53
C LEU A 292 -4.80 -2.00 -19.59
N TYR A 293 -5.68 -1.70 -18.66
CA TYR A 293 -7.05 -2.24 -18.60
C TYR A 293 -8.01 -1.23 -19.22
N PRO A 294 -8.57 -1.50 -20.41
CA PRO A 294 -9.30 -0.51 -21.20
C PRO A 294 -10.62 -0.07 -20.55
N ASP A 295 -11.22 -0.94 -19.73
CA ASP A 295 -12.54 -0.72 -19.12
C ASP A 295 -12.45 -0.31 -17.65
N GLU A 296 -11.23 -0.06 -17.13
CA GLU A 296 -11.01 0.21 -15.71
C GLU A 296 -10.60 1.66 -15.44
N GLY A 297 -10.94 2.10 -14.22
CA GLY A 297 -10.51 3.38 -13.67
C GLY A 297 -9.44 3.23 -12.59
N HIS A 298 -9.47 4.14 -11.58
CA HIS A 298 -8.53 4.11 -10.46
C HIS A 298 -8.72 2.88 -9.57
N VAL A 299 -9.96 2.46 -9.37
CA VAL A 299 -10.34 1.21 -8.71
C VAL A 299 -10.88 0.27 -9.76
N PHE A 300 -10.31 -0.92 -9.85
CA PHE A 300 -10.79 -1.94 -10.78
C PHE A 300 -12.10 -2.52 -10.24
N LEU A 301 -13.16 -2.37 -11.02
CA LEU A 301 -14.51 -2.78 -10.64
C LEU A 301 -14.92 -4.11 -11.26
N ASN A 302 -14.36 -4.46 -12.42
CA ASN A 302 -14.53 -5.79 -12.98
C ASN A 302 -13.67 -6.78 -12.18
N VAL A 303 -14.30 -7.79 -11.61
CA VAL A 303 -13.65 -8.79 -10.75
C VAL A 303 -12.58 -9.58 -11.52
N GLU A 304 -12.81 -9.87 -12.79
CA GLU A 304 -11.84 -10.60 -13.65
C GLU A 304 -10.58 -9.76 -13.87
N ASN A 305 -10.74 -8.45 -14.16
CA ASN A 305 -9.62 -7.53 -14.30
C ASN A 305 -8.87 -7.33 -12.98
N LEU A 306 -9.60 -7.26 -11.86
CA LEU A 306 -8.99 -7.17 -10.54
C LEU A 306 -8.12 -8.40 -10.25
N ILE A 307 -8.65 -9.59 -10.48
CA ILE A 307 -7.93 -10.85 -10.29
C ILE A 307 -6.71 -10.92 -11.21
N ASP A 308 -6.88 -10.66 -12.52
CA ASP A 308 -5.78 -10.68 -13.49
C ASP A 308 -4.68 -9.66 -13.12
N SER A 309 -5.05 -8.47 -12.70
CA SER A 309 -4.06 -7.42 -12.32
C SER A 309 -3.24 -7.82 -11.09
N GLU A 310 -3.87 -8.39 -10.06
CA GLU A 310 -3.15 -8.85 -8.87
C GLU A 310 -2.34 -10.11 -9.16
N GLN A 311 -2.83 -11.02 -10.01
CA GLN A 311 -2.06 -12.18 -10.46
C GLN A 311 -0.80 -11.76 -11.22
N ARG A 312 -0.91 -10.84 -12.20
CA ARG A 312 0.25 -10.29 -12.93
C ARG A 312 1.24 -9.61 -12.00
N ARG A 313 0.74 -8.88 -11.01
CA ARG A 313 1.57 -8.23 -9.98
C ARG A 313 2.37 -9.26 -9.20
N VAL A 314 1.72 -10.32 -8.71
CA VAL A 314 2.38 -11.40 -7.97
C VAL A 314 3.38 -12.17 -8.86
N GLU A 315 2.99 -12.50 -10.09
CA GLU A 315 3.87 -13.20 -11.04
C GLU A 315 5.12 -12.38 -11.41
N PHE A 316 4.95 -11.06 -11.57
CA PHE A 316 6.09 -10.18 -11.81
C PHE A 316 7.05 -10.17 -10.61
N LEU A 317 6.52 -9.99 -9.40
CA LEU A 317 7.31 -9.99 -8.18
C LEU A 317 7.98 -11.36 -7.94
N ALA A 318 7.29 -12.46 -8.24
CA ALA A 318 7.85 -13.81 -8.11
C ALA A 318 9.08 -14.03 -9.01
N ARG A 319 9.08 -13.47 -10.23
CA ARG A 319 10.26 -13.54 -11.11
C ARG A 319 11.48 -12.79 -10.56
N LEU A 320 11.30 -11.90 -9.62
CA LEU A 320 12.38 -11.12 -8.98
C LEU A 320 12.84 -11.75 -7.66
N LEU A 321 11.95 -12.49 -7.01
CA LEU A 321 12.11 -12.92 -5.63
C LEU A 321 12.33 -14.43 -5.47
N ASP A 322 11.76 -15.26 -6.35
CA ASP A 322 11.90 -16.72 -6.37
C ASP A 322 13.10 -17.14 -7.25
#